data_d27da57e68e09592dcba753d9aac6e43
#
_entry.id   d27da57e68e09592dcba753d9aac6e43
#
_cell.length_a   1.000
_cell.length_b   1.000
_cell.length_c   1.000
_cell.angle_alpha   90.00
_cell.angle_beta   90.00
_cell.angle_gamma   90.00
#
_symmetry.space_group_name_H-M   'P 1'
#
loop_
_entity.id
_entity.type
_entity.pdbx_description
1 polymer ?
#
loop_
_entity_poly.entity_id
_entity_poly.type
_entity_poly.pdbx_seq_one_letter_code
_entity_poly.pdbx_strand_id
1 'polypeptide(L)'
;MKPHKTDTCAFTGLPFGNTAETRPVGDHCHDTLLYRGHIWSAANRLEGALKSIMNEANCSLEDVFEMARVYLDKPGKDIGLKPFPQIGFATADEAIEHYETTN
;
A
#
# COMPACT_ATOMS: atom_id res chain seq x y z
N MET A 1 12.04 25.35 13.10
CA MET A 1 12.06 24.25 14.08
C MET A 1 11.73 22.95 13.33
N LYS A 2 12.51 21.90 13.58
CA LYS A 2 12.23 20.61 12.94
C LYS A 2 10.99 19.98 13.57
N PRO A 3 10.12 19.37 12.73
CA PRO A 3 8.98 18.64 13.28
C PRO A 3 9.45 17.44 14.10
N HIS A 4 8.69 17.13 15.14
CA HIS A 4 9.00 16.02 16.04
C HIS A 4 8.14 14.81 15.72
N LYS A 5 8.74 13.63 15.84
CA LYS A 5 8.01 12.39 15.78
C LYS A 5 7.12 12.29 17.02
N THR A 6 5.86 12.01 16.81
CA THR A 6 4.93 11.73 17.91
C THR A 6 4.98 10.24 18.26
N ASP A 7 4.31 9.84 19.33
CA ASP A 7 4.28 8.44 19.75
C ASP A 7 3.34 7.58 18.90
N THR A 8 2.45 8.24 18.15
CA THR A 8 1.46 7.53 17.33
C THR A 8 1.47 8.04 15.89
N CYS A 9 1.11 7.13 14.99
CA CYS A 9 0.96 7.41 13.56
C CYS A 9 -0.20 8.37 13.32
N ALA A 10 0.05 9.47 12.63
CA ALA A 10 -1.00 10.46 12.32
C ALA A 10 -2.07 9.89 11.39
N PHE A 11 -1.76 8.86 10.62
CA PHE A 11 -2.71 8.24 9.69
C PHE A 11 -3.58 7.20 10.38
N THR A 12 -2.98 6.31 11.15
CA THR A 12 -3.70 5.18 11.77
C THR A 12 -4.14 5.44 13.20
N GLY A 13 -3.49 6.36 13.89
CA GLY A 13 -3.70 6.57 15.33
C GLY A 13 -3.05 5.51 16.21
N LEU A 14 -2.32 4.57 15.63
CA LEU A 14 -1.69 3.47 16.36
C LEU A 14 -0.22 3.77 16.66
N PRO A 15 0.37 3.11 17.68
CA PRO A 15 1.78 3.34 18.00
C PRO A 15 2.72 2.93 16.88
N PHE A 16 3.86 3.58 16.81
CA PHE A 16 4.93 3.17 15.91
C PHE A 16 5.61 1.91 16.44
N GLY A 17 6.14 1.11 15.52
CA GLY A 17 6.88 -0.10 15.85
C GLY A 17 8.24 -0.11 15.17
N ASN A 18 8.89 -1.27 15.20
CA ASN A 18 10.24 -1.45 14.65
C ASN A 18 10.25 -2.21 13.33
N THR A 19 9.07 -2.53 12.77
CA THR A 19 8.99 -3.25 11.51
C THR A 19 9.12 -2.29 10.32
N ALA A 20 9.38 -2.84 9.15
CA ALA A 20 9.45 -2.04 7.92
C ALA A 20 8.13 -1.32 7.63
N GLU A 21 7.01 -1.87 8.08
CA GLU A 21 5.67 -1.30 7.85
C GLU A 21 5.30 -0.24 8.88
N THR A 22 5.68 -0.44 10.14
CA THR A 22 5.20 0.39 11.25
C THR A 22 6.20 1.45 11.73
N ARG A 23 7.39 1.50 11.14
CA ARG A 23 8.39 2.51 11.51
C ARG A 23 7.91 3.90 11.10
N PRO A 24 8.30 4.94 11.87
CA PRO A 24 7.85 6.30 11.56
C PRO A 24 8.55 6.88 10.33
N VAL A 25 7.77 7.58 9.51
CA VAL A 25 8.25 8.34 8.36
C VAL A 25 7.59 9.72 8.43
N GLY A 26 8.40 10.78 8.26
CA GLY A 26 7.86 12.13 8.17
C GLY A 26 7.16 12.32 6.83
N ASP A 27 5.93 12.81 6.88
CA ASP A 27 5.11 13.02 5.69
C ASP A 27 4.89 14.50 5.43
N HIS A 28 4.77 14.85 4.17
CA HIS A 28 4.50 16.23 3.76
C HIS A 28 3.61 16.25 2.53
N CYS A 29 2.90 17.36 2.36
CA CYS A 29 2.10 17.59 1.16
C CYS A 29 3.04 17.96 0.01
N HIS A 30 2.96 17.23 -1.11
CA HIS A 30 3.83 17.47 -2.26
C HIS A 30 3.53 18.79 -2.98
N ASP A 31 2.30 19.29 -2.85
CA ASP A 31 1.90 20.54 -3.49
C ASP A 31 2.36 21.77 -2.71
N THR A 32 2.24 21.73 -1.39
CA THR A 32 2.55 22.87 -0.51
C THR A 32 3.90 22.74 0.20
N LEU A 33 4.48 21.54 0.23
CA LEU A 33 5.68 21.16 0.97
C LEU A 33 5.53 21.34 2.48
N LEU A 34 4.29 21.41 2.97
CA LEU A 34 4.01 21.52 4.40
C LEU A 34 3.98 20.15 5.06
N TYR A 35 4.57 20.09 6.25
CA TYR A 35 4.59 18.86 7.05
C TYR A 35 3.18 18.50 7.53
N ARG A 36 2.81 17.22 7.37
CA ARG A 36 1.49 16.73 7.77
C ARG A 36 1.54 15.84 9.02
N GLY A 37 2.68 15.28 9.35
CA GLY A 37 2.84 14.41 10.51
C GLY A 37 3.78 13.27 10.24
N HIS A 38 4.08 12.50 11.28
CA HIS A 38 4.78 11.22 11.12
C HIS A 38 3.75 10.10 11.02
N ILE A 39 3.96 9.21 10.07
CA ILE A 39 3.04 8.11 9.79
C ILE A 39 3.83 6.82 9.63
N TRP A 40 3.12 5.68 9.70
CA TRP A 40 3.73 4.39 9.38
C TRP A 40 4.29 4.40 7.97
N SER A 41 5.42 3.72 7.77
CA SER A 41 6.01 3.57 6.45
C SER A 41 5.00 2.98 5.46
N ALA A 42 4.18 2.01 5.91
CA ALA A 42 3.13 1.43 5.07
C ALA A 42 2.11 2.48 4.62
N ALA A 43 1.71 3.40 5.51
CA ALA A 43 0.77 4.47 5.17
C ALA A 43 1.37 5.44 4.16
N ASN A 44 2.67 5.73 4.29
CA ASN A 44 3.36 6.58 3.34
C ASN A 44 3.39 5.97 1.94
N ARG A 45 3.64 4.66 1.86
CA ARG A 45 3.61 3.94 0.57
C ARG A 45 2.21 3.93 -0.03
N LEU A 46 1.18 3.76 0.80
CA LEU A 46 -0.20 3.81 0.35
C LEU A 46 -0.53 5.18 -0.27
N GLU A 47 -0.11 6.25 0.39
CA GLU A 47 -0.35 7.61 -0.10
C GLU A 47 0.24 7.81 -1.50
N GLY A 48 1.50 7.37 -1.70
CA GLY A 48 2.14 7.46 -3.00
C GLY A 48 1.43 6.63 -4.06
N ALA A 49 1.00 5.42 -3.71
CA ALA A 49 0.27 4.54 -4.62
C ALA A 49 -1.08 5.14 -5.02
N LEU A 50 -1.81 5.71 -4.06
CA LEU A 50 -3.09 6.36 -4.34
C LEU A 50 -2.93 7.51 -5.32
N LYS A 51 -1.91 8.35 -5.11
CA LYS A 51 -1.64 9.47 -6.02
C LYS A 51 -1.30 9.01 -7.42
N SER A 52 -0.50 7.95 -7.53
CA SER A 52 -0.14 7.40 -8.84
C SER A 52 -1.38 6.92 -9.61
N ILE A 53 -2.28 6.21 -8.93
CA ILE A 53 -3.50 5.72 -9.56
C ILE A 53 -4.40 6.89 -9.99
N MET A 54 -4.57 7.88 -9.11
CA MET A 54 -5.38 9.06 -9.42
C MET A 54 -4.86 9.78 -10.66
N ASN A 55 -3.54 9.93 -10.77
CA ASN A 55 -2.92 10.60 -11.92
C ASN A 55 -3.08 9.79 -13.21
N GLU A 56 -2.79 8.50 -13.16
CA GLU A 56 -2.84 7.66 -14.34
C GLU A 56 -4.27 7.43 -14.83
N ALA A 57 -5.20 7.23 -13.90
CA ALA A 57 -6.61 7.01 -14.23
C ALA A 57 -7.40 8.31 -14.38
N ASN A 58 -6.79 9.45 -14.05
CA ASN A 58 -7.44 10.77 -14.09
C ASN A 58 -8.77 10.74 -13.33
N CYS A 59 -8.72 10.33 -12.06
CA CYS A 59 -9.90 10.16 -11.23
C CYS A 59 -9.67 10.68 -9.81
N SER A 60 -10.74 10.74 -9.02
CA SER A 60 -10.69 11.23 -7.65
C SER A 60 -10.26 10.14 -6.67
N LEU A 61 -9.96 10.54 -5.43
CA LEU A 61 -9.64 9.63 -4.35
C LEU A 61 -10.82 8.69 -4.05
N GLU A 62 -12.03 9.21 -4.06
CA GLU A 62 -13.25 8.41 -3.85
C GLU A 62 -13.38 7.32 -4.92
N ASP A 63 -13.05 7.67 -6.17
CA ASP A 63 -13.06 6.70 -7.27
C ASP A 63 -12.06 5.56 -7.00
N VAL A 64 -10.86 5.89 -6.53
CA VAL A 64 -9.83 4.88 -6.22
C VAL A 64 -10.30 3.97 -5.09
N PHE A 65 -10.91 4.52 -4.05
CA PHE A 65 -11.45 3.72 -2.95
C PHE A 65 -12.53 2.76 -3.45
N GLU A 66 -13.41 3.23 -4.33
CA GLU A 66 -14.45 2.37 -4.92
C GLU A 66 -13.84 1.28 -5.79
N MET A 67 -12.83 1.61 -6.61
CA MET A 67 -12.11 0.61 -7.40
C MET A 67 -11.49 -0.47 -6.50
N ALA A 68 -10.85 -0.06 -5.41
CA ALA A 68 -10.25 -0.99 -4.48
C ALA A 68 -11.30 -1.89 -3.82
N ARG A 69 -12.41 -1.30 -3.38
CA ARG A 69 -13.49 -2.05 -2.75
C ARG A 69 -14.05 -3.13 -3.69
N VAL A 70 -14.36 -2.73 -4.92
CA VAL A 70 -14.92 -3.64 -5.93
C VAL A 70 -13.93 -4.76 -6.24
N TYR A 71 -12.67 -4.40 -6.46
CA TYR A 71 -11.66 -5.39 -6.81
C TYR A 71 -11.39 -6.39 -5.68
N LEU A 72 -11.25 -5.88 -4.45
CA LEU A 72 -10.92 -6.73 -3.30
C LEU A 72 -12.09 -7.60 -2.85
N ASP A 73 -13.33 -7.25 -3.23
CA ASP A 73 -14.50 -8.09 -2.95
C ASP A 73 -14.62 -9.31 -3.87
N LYS A 74 -13.84 -9.37 -4.94
CA LYS A 74 -13.87 -10.52 -5.84
C LYS A 74 -13.36 -11.76 -5.12
N PRO A 75 -14.03 -12.92 -5.27
CA PRO A 75 -13.63 -14.13 -4.56
C PRO A 75 -12.31 -14.71 -5.05
N GLY A 76 -11.83 -14.27 -6.19
CA GLY A 76 -10.62 -14.82 -6.75
C GLY A 76 -10.85 -16.15 -7.45
N LYS A 77 -9.81 -16.66 -8.08
CA LYS A 77 -9.84 -17.92 -8.81
C LYS A 77 -8.72 -18.80 -8.28
N ASP A 78 -9.04 -20.07 -7.99
CA ASP A 78 -8.02 -21.03 -7.56
C ASP A 78 -7.16 -21.40 -8.76
N ILE A 79 -5.88 -21.01 -8.75
CA ILE A 79 -4.90 -21.34 -9.78
C ILE A 79 -3.75 -22.17 -9.22
N GLY A 80 -3.95 -22.76 -8.03
CA GLY A 80 -2.95 -23.63 -7.42
C GLY A 80 -1.92 -22.93 -6.57
N LEU A 81 -2.13 -21.64 -6.23
CA LEU A 81 -1.24 -20.93 -5.32
C LEU A 81 -1.34 -21.51 -3.91
N LYS A 82 -0.20 -21.61 -3.24
CA LYS A 82 -0.14 -22.08 -1.86
C LYS A 82 0.49 -20.98 -1.01
N PRO A 83 0.29 -21.03 0.33
CA PRO A 83 0.93 -20.05 1.20
C PRO A 83 2.46 -20.05 1.00
N PHE A 84 3.03 -18.85 0.91
CA PHE A 84 4.46 -18.67 0.86
C PHE A 84 5.09 -19.14 2.17
N PRO A 85 6.25 -19.85 2.19
CA PRO A 85 7.16 -20.13 1.09
C PRO A 85 7.00 -21.51 0.44
N GLN A 86 5.88 -22.17 0.59
CA GLN A 86 5.63 -23.54 0.14
C GLN A 86 5.36 -23.65 -1.33
N ILE A 87 5.22 -22.54 -2.04
CA ILE A 87 5.06 -22.54 -3.50
C ILE A 87 6.43 -22.69 -4.16
N GLY A 88 6.45 -23.28 -5.35
CA GLY A 88 7.68 -23.46 -6.11
C GLY A 88 8.17 -22.20 -6.82
N PHE A 89 7.62 -21.04 -6.48
CA PHE A 89 7.94 -19.76 -7.11
C PHE A 89 8.36 -18.77 -6.03
N ALA A 90 9.24 -17.82 -6.39
CA ALA A 90 9.74 -16.84 -5.44
C ALA A 90 8.66 -15.84 -5.03
N THR A 91 7.69 -15.56 -5.90
CA THR A 91 6.61 -14.60 -5.64
C THR A 91 5.30 -15.12 -6.21
N ALA A 92 4.18 -14.54 -5.73
CA ALA A 92 2.87 -14.84 -6.30
C ALA A 92 2.79 -14.41 -7.77
N ASP A 93 3.48 -13.34 -8.15
CA ASP A 93 3.49 -12.86 -9.53
C ASP A 93 4.11 -13.89 -10.46
N GLU A 94 5.19 -14.55 -10.05
CA GLU A 94 5.81 -15.62 -10.84
C GLU A 94 4.87 -16.81 -11.02
N ALA A 95 4.14 -17.18 -9.96
CA ALA A 95 3.17 -18.27 -10.03
C ALA A 95 2.02 -17.92 -10.99
N ILE A 96 1.55 -16.70 -10.95
CA ILE A 96 0.48 -16.23 -11.84
C ILE A 96 0.96 -16.23 -13.29
N GLU A 97 2.17 -15.75 -13.53
CA GLU A 97 2.77 -15.74 -14.86
C GLU A 97 2.90 -17.16 -15.40
N HIS A 98 3.37 -18.10 -14.57
CA HIS A 98 3.47 -19.50 -14.95
C HIS A 98 2.11 -20.07 -15.33
N TYR A 99 1.07 -19.78 -14.53
CA TYR A 99 -0.29 -20.24 -14.84
C TYR A 99 -0.77 -19.70 -16.18
N GLU A 100 -0.55 -18.40 -16.44
CA GLU A 100 -0.97 -17.78 -17.68
C GLU A 100 -0.26 -18.32 -18.91
N THR A 101 1.02 -18.70 -18.77
CA THR A 101 1.78 -19.24 -19.90
C THR A 101 1.48 -20.71 -20.19
N THR A 102 0.96 -21.46 -19.19
CA THR A 102 0.63 -22.88 -19.36
C THR A 102 -0.84 -23.11 -19.68
N ASN A 103 -1.66 -22.10 -19.57
CA ASN A 103 -3.08 -22.15 -19.86
C ASN A 103 -3.47 -21.18 -20.95
#